data_a176724d80064393d970d2917a3cad27
#
_entry.id   a176724d80064393d970d2917a3cad27
#
_cell.length_a   1.000
_cell.length_b   1.000
_cell.length_c   1.000
_cell.angle_alpha   90.00
_cell.angle_beta   90.00
_cell.angle_gamma   90.00
#
_symmetry.space_group_name_H-M   'P 1'
#
loop_
_entity.id
_entity.type
_entity.pdbx_description
1 polymer ?
#
loop_
_entity_poly.entity_id
_entity_poly.type
_entity_poly.pdbx_seq_one_letter_code
_entity_poly.pdbx_strand_id
1 'polypeptide(L)'
;RASHIQTDGNIYGAVWGGFINIWLANQFATRDNNINARATVDWVRQNFLSGFRLGGVESAQVWRAYGYNDTPPYVITGVINGNTDDLIDNVTRRPLQMYINGWRNIDWQ
;
A
#
# COMPACT_ATOMS: atom_id res chain seq x y z
N ARG A 1 24.16 -34.78 38.53
CA ARG A 1 23.67 -33.47 38.89
C ARG A 1 22.81 -32.88 37.81
N ALA A 2 21.66 -32.36 38.17
CA ALA A 2 20.66 -31.94 37.19
C ALA A 2 20.94 -30.55 36.63
N SER A 3 21.64 -29.70 37.39
CA SER A 3 21.93 -28.34 36.93
C SER A 3 23.29 -27.88 37.43
N HIS A 4 23.94 -27.01 36.67
CA HIS A 4 25.23 -26.44 37.07
C HIS A 4 25.59 -25.21 36.22
N ILE A 5 26.53 -24.43 36.70
CA ILE A 5 27.13 -23.33 35.99
C ILE A 5 28.54 -23.74 35.62
N GLN A 6 28.88 -23.60 34.33
CA GLN A 6 30.24 -23.96 33.86
C GLN A 6 31.22 -22.82 34.13
N THR A 7 32.50 -23.11 34.00
CA THR A 7 33.54 -22.13 34.22
C THR A 7 33.50 -20.99 33.20
N ASP A 8 32.91 -21.19 32.03
CA ASP A 8 32.71 -20.16 31.03
C ASP A 8 31.43 -19.35 31.24
N GLY A 9 30.70 -19.62 32.30
CA GLY A 9 29.44 -18.93 32.61
C GLY A 9 28.20 -19.52 31.99
N ASN A 10 28.32 -20.58 31.18
CA ASN A 10 27.17 -21.26 30.59
C ASN A 10 26.41 -22.02 31.72
N ILE A 11 25.12 -22.18 31.54
CA ILE A 11 24.25 -22.82 32.55
C ILE A 11 23.59 -24.03 31.93
N TYR A 12 23.67 -25.17 32.65
CA TYR A 12 22.97 -26.38 32.27
C TYR A 12 21.79 -26.60 33.21
N GLY A 13 20.65 -26.96 32.67
CA GLY A 13 19.50 -27.27 33.48
C GLY A 13 18.37 -27.91 32.70
N ALA A 14 17.54 -28.67 33.39
CA ALA A 14 16.39 -29.34 32.78
C ALA A 14 15.35 -28.34 32.27
N VAL A 15 15.26 -27.17 32.88
CA VAL A 15 14.36 -26.09 32.47
C VAL A 15 14.66 -25.64 31.02
N TRP A 16 15.95 -25.69 30.65
CA TRP A 16 16.41 -25.27 29.29
C TRP A 16 16.41 -26.46 28.32
N GLY A 17 16.26 -27.66 28.78
CA GLY A 17 16.45 -28.86 27.98
C GLY A 17 17.92 -29.14 27.65
N GLY A 18 18.85 -28.60 28.44
CA GLY A 18 20.29 -28.69 28.25
C GLY A 18 20.97 -27.39 28.64
N PHE A 19 21.91 -26.92 27.82
CA PHE A 19 22.60 -25.64 28.07
C PHE A 19 21.77 -24.47 27.62
N ILE A 20 21.80 -23.39 28.43
CA ILE A 20 21.00 -22.19 28.19
C ILE A 20 21.39 -21.48 26.88
N ASN A 21 22.66 -21.51 26.47
CA ASN A 21 23.09 -20.87 25.25
C ASN A 21 22.38 -21.45 24.02
N ILE A 22 22.18 -22.76 24.01
CA ILE A 22 21.45 -23.44 22.92
C ILE A 22 19.97 -23.09 22.96
N TRP A 23 19.38 -23.09 24.14
CA TRP A 23 17.99 -22.71 24.32
C TRP A 23 17.74 -21.29 23.85
N LEU A 24 18.60 -20.33 24.25
CA LEU A 24 18.48 -18.93 23.83
C LEU A 24 18.63 -18.78 22.31
N ALA A 25 19.61 -19.49 21.72
CA ALA A 25 19.82 -19.41 20.27
C ALA A 25 18.58 -19.89 19.51
N ASN A 26 17.94 -20.95 20.00
CA ASN A 26 16.70 -21.48 19.40
C ASN A 26 15.54 -20.50 19.53
N GLN A 27 15.41 -19.84 20.69
CA GLN A 27 14.37 -18.84 20.89
C GLN A 27 14.54 -17.63 19.96
N PHE A 28 15.76 -17.14 19.83
CA PHE A 28 16.05 -16.03 18.94
C PHE A 28 15.83 -16.41 17.47
N ALA A 29 16.22 -17.62 17.08
CA ALA A 29 15.99 -18.09 15.71
C ALA A 29 14.50 -18.17 15.39
N THR A 30 13.68 -18.61 16.31
CA THR A 30 12.23 -18.68 16.14
C THR A 30 11.63 -17.29 15.97
N ARG A 31 12.07 -16.32 16.79
CA ARG A 31 11.60 -14.94 16.70
C ARG A 31 12.03 -14.28 15.39
N ASP A 32 13.28 -14.51 14.98
CA ASP A 32 13.80 -13.97 13.73
C ASP A 32 13.02 -14.50 12.54
N ASN A 33 12.70 -15.79 12.53
CA ASN A 33 11.92 -16.39 11.47
C ASN A 33 10.51 -15.81 11.42
N ASN A 34 9.88 -15.56 12.57
CA ASN A 34 8.55 -14.95 12.63
C ASN A 34 8.57 -13.51 12.12
N ILE A 35 9.61 -12.76 12.48
CA ILE A 35 9.76 -11.37 12.02
C ILE A 35 10.01 -11.34 10.51
N ASN A 36 10.88 -12.21 10.02
CA ASN A 36 11.22 -12.25 8.60
C ASN A 36 10.06 -12.72 7.73
N ALA A 37 9.10 -13.43 8.31
CA ALA A 37 7.88 -13.86 7.59
C ALA A 37 6.87 -12.74 7.42
N ARG A 38 7.07 -11.60 8.09
CA ARG A 38 6.14 -10.48 8.02
C ARG A 38 6.53 -9.52 6.91
N ALA A 39 5.53 -8.87 6.33
CA ALA A 39 5.78 -7.82 5.36
C ALA A 39 6.45 -6.63 6.05
N THR A 40 7.47 -6.08 5.42
CA THR A 40 8.11 -4.86 5.92
C THR A 40 7.22 -3.66 5.62
N VAL A 41 7.43 -2.57 6.36
CA VAL A 41 6.71 -1.31 6.11
C VAL A 41 6.99 -0.82 4.69
N ASP A 42 8.24 -0.87 4.26
CA ASP A 42 8.61 -0.42 2.92
C ASP A 42 7.96 -1.26 1.83
N TRP A 43 7.92 -2.58 2.01
CA TRP A 43 7.29 -3.47 1.05
C TRP A 43 5.79 -3.18 0.93
N VAL A 44 5.11 -2.97 2.07
CA VAL A 44 3.69 -2.63 2.09
C VAL A 44 3.44 -1.29 1.40
N ARG A 45 4.28 -0.29 1.66
CA ARG A 45 4.14 1.04 1.04
C ARG A 45 4.31 0.99 -0.47
N GLN A 46 5.17 0.09 -0.96
CA GLN A 46 5.44 -0.03 -2.39
C GLN A 46 4.39 -0.85 -3.13
N ASN A 47 3.70 -1.75 -2.44
CA ASN A 47 2.84 -2.74 -3.08
C ASN A 47 1.36 -2.56 -2.79
N PHE A 48 0.99 -1.76 -1.79
CA PHE A 48 -0.41 -1.57 -1.44
C PHE A 48 -0.80 -0.12 -1.50
N LEU A 49 -2.05 0.08 -1.87
CA LEU A 49 -2.66 1.39 -2.00
C LEU A 49 -2.79 2.06 -0.65
N SER A 50 -2.26 3.30 -0.54
CA SER A 50 -2.37 4.10 0.68
C SER A 50 -3.47 5.16 0.60
N GLY A 51 -3.96 5.48 -0.58
CA GLY A 51 -5.00 6.48 -0.74
C GLY A 51 -5.43 6.66 -2.18
N PHE A 52 -6.49 7.41 -2.36
CA PHE A 52 -7.03 7.81 -3.67
C PHE A 52 -7.20 9.31 -3.70
N ARG A 53 -7.18 9.86 -4.89
CA ARG A 53 -7.65 11.22 -5.12
C ARG A 53 -8.06 11.39 -6.56
N LEU A 54 -8.80 12.47 -6.83
CA LEU A 54 -9.01 12.94 -8.19
C LEU A 54 -7.94 13.97 -8.48
N GLY A 55 -7.34 13.92 -9.67
CA GLY A 55 -6.30 14.85 -10.08
C GLY A 55 -6.87 16.16 -10.59
N GLY A 56 -6.05 16.90 -11.36
CA GLY A 56 -6.43 18.20 -11.89
C GLY A 56 -7.62 18.15 -12.82
N VAL A 57 -8.46 19.18 -12.76
CA VAL A 57 -9.67 19.25 -13.59
C VAL A 57 -9.31 19.64 -15.02
N GLU A 58 -9.95 18.98 -15.98
CA GLU A 58 -9.97 19.38 -17.39
C GLU A 58 -11.41 19.54 -17.81
N SER A 59 -11.66 20.43 -18.75
CA SER A 59 -13.00 20.61 -19.25
C SER A 59 -12.99 20.70 -20.78
N ALA A 60 -14.11 20.28 -21.37
CA ALA A 60 -14.30 20.35 -22.80
C ALA A 60 -15.73 20.73 -23.12
N GLN A 61 -15.90 21.49 -24.20
CA GLN A 61 -17.20 21.79 -24.75
C GLN A 61 -17.78 20.53 -25.39
N VAL A 62 -19.05 20.25 -25.13
CA VAL A 62 -19.76 19.14 -25.77
C VAL A 62 -20.90 19.66 -26.67
N TRP A 63 -21.32 20.90 -26.49
CA TRP A 63 -22.31 21.52 -27.38
C TRP A 63 -21.65 21.90 -28.69
N ARG A 64 -22.12 21.32 -29.78
CA ARG A 64 -21.52 21.48 -31.11
C ARG A 64 -20.02 21.15 -31.14
N ALA A 65 -19.59 20.20 -30.31
CA ALA A 65 -18.20 19.78 -30.20
C ALA A 65 -18.13 18.31 -29.87
N TYR A 66 -16.96 17.75 -30.04
CA TYR A 66 -16.77 16.30 -29.90
C TYR A 66 -16.82 15.87 -28.45
N GLY A 67 -16.28 16.70 -27.54
CA GLY A 67 -16.17 16.32 -26.12
C GLY A 67 -14.96 15.44 -25.85
N TYR A 68 -15.14 14.39 -25.08
CA TYR A 68 -14.07 13.47 -24.73
C TYR A 68 -14.39 12.06 -25.22
N ASN A 69 -13.37 11.39 -25.72
CA ASN A 69 -13.41 9.93 -25.89
C ASN A 69 -13.28 9.24 -24.54
N ASP A 70 -13.58 7.96 -24.55
CA ASP A 70 -13.24 7.10 -23.42
C ASP A 70 -11.73 7.10 -23.21
N THR A 71 -11.28 7.69 -22.13
CA THR A 71 -9.86 7.93 -21.86
C THR A 71 -9.54 7.54 -20.41
N PRO A 72 -9.34 6.25 -20.13
CA PRO A 72 -8.88 5.87 -18.79
C PRO A 72 -7.55 6.54 -18.48
N PRO A 73 -7.25 6.93 -17.26
CA PRO A 73 -8.03 6.78 -16.03
C PRO A 73 -8.98 7.92 -15.71
N TYR A 74 -9.36 8.72 -16.69
CA TYR A 74 -10.18 9.90 -16.48
C TYR A 74 -11.64 9.51 -16.23
N VAL A 75 -12.28 10.26 -15.33
CA VAL A 75 -13.72 10.10 -15.03
C VAL A 75 -14.38 11.47 -15.16
N ILE A 76 -15.63 11.46 -15.60
CA ILE A 76 -16.41 12.70 -15.69
C ILE A 76 -16.81 13.11 -14.28
N THR A 77 -16.46 14.33 -13.90
CA THR A 77 -16.72 14.83 -12.56
C THR A 77 -17.73 15.99 -12.55
N GLY A 78 -18.06 16.56 -13.70
CA GLY A 78 -19.04 17.62 -13.74
C GLY A 78 -19.68 17.70 -15.11
N VAL A 79 -20.92 18.16 -15.11
CA VAL A 79 -21.70 18.41 -16.31
C VAL A 79 -22.30 19.82 -16.16
N ILE A 80 -22.02 20.68 -17.11
CA ILE A 80 -22.36 22.08 -17.00
C ILE A 80 -23.33 22.46 -18.12
N ASN A 81 -24.44 23.07 -17.72
CA ASN A 81 -25.40 23.67 -18.62
C ASN A 81 -25.50 25.14 -18.23
N GLY A 82 -24.60 25.96 -18.81
CA GLY A 82 -24.38 27.32 -18.37
C GLY A 82 -25.56 28.26 -18.64
N ASN A 83 -26.38 27.97 -19.67
CA ASN A 83 -27.52 28.80 -20.03
C ASN A 83 -28.86 28.17 -19.64
N THR A 84 -28.86 27.05 -18.93
CA THR A 84 -30.04 26.35 -18.44
C THR A 84 -31.05 25.96 -19.52
N ASP A 85 -30.56 25.73 -20.74
CA ASP A 85 -31.40 25.21 -21.83
C ASP A 85 -31.45 23.67 -21.79
N ASP A 86 -31.93 23.04 -22.85
CA ASP A 86 -32.08 21.59 -22.90
C ASP A 86 -30.80 20.87 -23.26
N LEU A 87 -29.71 21.59 -23.52
CA LEU A 87 -28.46 21.01 -24.01
C LEU A 87 -27.32 21.29 -23.03
N ILE A 88 -26.48 20.30 -22.85
CA ILE A 88 -25.30 20.39 -22.00
C ILE A 88 -24.21 21.09 -22.78
N ASP A 89 -23.55 22.09 -22.17
CA ASP A 89 -22.52 22.90 -22.82
C ASP A 89 -21.12 22.33 -22.64
N ASN A 90 -20.77 21.93 -21.41
CA ASN A 90 -19.41 21.48 -21.09
C ASN A 90 -19.47 20.30 -20.11
N VAL A 91 -18.42 19.52 -20.15
CA VAL A 91 -18.18 18.50 -19.13
C VAL A 91 -16.79 18.69 -18.56
N THR A 92 -16.60 18.30 -17.31
CA THR A 92 -15.29 18.29 -16.66
C THR A 92 -14.90 16.86 -16.36
N ARG A 93 -13.61 16.62 -16.38
CA ARG A 93 -13.07 15.32 -16.02
C ARG A 93 -11.82 15.48 -15.18
N ARG A 94 -11.52 14.46 -14.41
CA ARG A 94 -10.30 14.38 -13.61
C ARG A 94 -9.75 12.98 -13.70
N PRO A 95 -8.41 12.80 -13.68
CA PRO A 95 -7.86 11.45 -13.60
C PRO A 95 -8.06 10.90 -12.19
N LEU A 96 -8.41 9.64 -12.10
CA LEU A 96 -8.45 8.95 -10.82
C LEU A 96 -7.02 8.52 -10.50
N GLN A 97 -6.54 8.91 -9.32
CA GLN A 97 -5.18 8.67 -8.89
C GLN A 97 -5.14 7.84 -7.63
N MET A 98 -4.06 7.10 -7.49
CA MET A 98 -3.81 6.27 -6.31
C MET A 98 -2.42 6.60 -5.77
N TYR A 99 -2.23 6.37 -4.48
CA TYR A 99 -0.94 6.51 -3.83
C TYR A 99 -0.35 5.13 -3.56
N ILE A 100 0.63 4.76 -4.38
CA ILE A 100 1.49 3.61 -4.15
C ILE A 100 2.89 4.09 -4.44
N ASN A 101 3.67 4.37 -3.39
CA ASN A 101 5.01 4.91 -3.53
C ASN A 101 5.02 6.21 -4.36
N GLY A 102 4.04 7.09 -4.08
CA GLY A 102 3.82 8.34 -4.78
C GLY A 102 2.45 8.36 -5.47
N TRP A 103 1.97 9.56 -5.82
CA TRP A 103 0.72 9.73 -6.54
C TRP A 103 0.93 9.38 -8.01
N ARG A 104 0.03 8.56 -8.54
CA ARG A 104 0.02 8.20 -9.97
C ARG A 104 -1.40 7.95 -10.43
N ASN A 105 -1.61 8.09 -11.73
CA ASN A 105 -2.89 7.72 -12.33
C ASN A 105 -3.06 6.21 -12.25
N ILE A 106 -4.29 5.75 -12.03
CA ILE A 106 -4.54 4.31 -12.06
C ILE A 106 -4.32 3.80 -13.48
N ASP A 107 -3.76 2.61 -13.58
CA ASP A 107 -3.56 1.95 -14.86
C ASP A 107 -4.86 1.28 -15.28
N TRP A 108 -5.09 1.20 -16.59
CA TRP A 108 -6.24 0.51 -17.15
C TRP A 108 -5.81 -0.74 -17.89
N GLN A 109 -6.73 -1.66 -17.97
CA GLN A 109 -6.48 -2.94 -18.62
C GLN A 109 -7.17 -3.00 -19.97
#